data_88389161bdebdba31e35438b022ff327
#
_entry.id   88389161bdebdba31e35438b022ff327
#
_cell.length_a   1.000
_cell.length_b   1.000
_cell.length_c   1.000
_cell.angle_alpha   90.00
_cell.angle_beta   90.00
_cell.angle_gamma   90.00
#
_symmetry.space_group_name_H-M   'P 1'
#
loop_
_entity.id
_entity.type
_entity.pdbx_description
1 polymer ?
#
loop_
_entity_poly.entity_id
_entity_poly.type
_entity_poly.pdbx_seq_one_letter_code
_entity_poly.pdbx_strand_id
1 'polypeptide(L)'
;MSAPAGLLLTHGAGGGADHRLLVALEDQLGIPVRRMEFPYRAEGRKAPDRAPKLIASVIEEAERYASDLGCDPAELAFGGRSMGGRICSMAIAEGLPAAAVVLLSYPLHPPGKPERLRIEHFPALAVPSLFV
;
A
#
# COMPACT_ATOMS: atom_id res chain seq x y z
N MET A 1 -1.12 16.91 -15.27
CA MET A 1 -1.40 15.87 -14.29
C MET A 1 -1.51 16.53 -12.92
N SER A 2 -2.61 16.33 -12.23
CA SER A 2 -2.79 16.90 -10.90
C SER A 2 -2.17 16.01 -9.83
N ALA A 3 -1.79 16.60 -8.70
CA ALA A 3 -1.31 15.84 -7.55
C ALA A 3 -2.46 14.99 -6.98
N PRO A 4 -2.16 13.81 -6.40
CA PRO A 4 -3.18 13.04 -5.72
C PRO A 4 -3.74 13.80 -4.51
N ALA A 5 -4.97 13.51 -4.15
CA ALA A 5 -5.63 14.15 -3.00
C ALA A 5 -4.99 13.73 -1.67
N GLY A 6 -4.39 12.57 -1.64
CA GLY A 6 -3.69 12.06 -0.47
C GLY A 6 -2.95 10.77 -0.80
N LEU A 7 -2.11 10.34 0.14
CA LEU A 7 -1.32 9.11 0.03
C LEU A 7 -1.66 8.20 1.21
N LEU A 8 -2.08 6.98 0.91
CA LEU A 8 -2.29 5.93 1.92
C LEU A 8 -1.05 5.04 1.95
N LEU A 9 -0.38 4.99 3.08
CA LEU A 9 0.85 4.21 3.27
C LEU A 9 0.62 2.96 4.10
N THR A 10 1.26 1.87 3.71
CA THR A 10 1.19 0.57 4.38
C THR A 10 2.57 0.11 4.81
N HIS A 11 2.60 -0.70 5.87
CA HIS A 11 3.86 -1.18 6.45
C HIS A 11 4.25 -2.58 5.94
N GLY A 12 5.50 -2.97 6.18
CA GLY A 12 5.98 -4.30 5.87
C GLY A 12 5.56 -5.34 6.91
N ALA A 13 5.86 -6.62 6.64
CA ALA A 13 5.41 -7.74 7.46
C ALA A 13 5.90 -7.67 8.92
N GLY A 14 7.14 -7.25 9.13
CA GLY A 14 7.73 -7.14 10.47
C GLY A 14 7.61 -5.78 11.11
N GLY A 15 6.89 -4.84 10.48
CA GLY A 15 6.80 -3.47 10.96
C GLY A 15 5.39 -3.07 11.34
N GLY A 16 5.21 -1.77 11.51
CA GLY A 16 3.92 -1.15 11.80
C GLY A 16 3.85 0.23 11.16
N ALA A 17 2.73 0.89 11.36
CA ALA A 17 2.49 2.23 10.80
C ALA A 17 3.47 3.29 11.33
N ASP A 18 4.15 3.00 12.44
CA ASP A 18 5.14 3.89 13.05
C ASP A 18 6.55 3.71 12.50
N HIS A 19 6.74 2.89 11.45
CA HIS A 19 8.05 2.74 10.84
C HIS A 19 8.60 4.10 10.42
N ARG A 20 9.88 4.36 10.75
CA ARG A 20 10.50 5.68 10.56
C ARG A 20 10.43 6.21 9.14
N LEU A 21 10.50 5.34 8.13
CA LEU A 21 10.38 5.76 6.74
C LEU A 21 8.99 6.29 6.44
N LEU A 22 7.94 5.62 6.94
CA LEU A 22 6.56 6.05 6.73
C LEU A 22 6.29 7.38 7.44
N VAL A 23 6.81 7.53 8.65
CA VAL A 23 6.71 8.78 9.42
C VAL A 23 7.43 9.91 8.68
N ALA A 24 8.62 9.65 8.16
CA ALA A 24 9.38 10.66 7.42
C ALA A 24 8.65 11.11 6.15
N LEU A 25 8.01 10.18 5.44
CA LEU A 25 7.23 10.53 4.25
C LEU A 25 6.03 11.41 4.62
N GLU A 26 5.33 11.07 5.70
CA GLU A 26 4.22 11.91 6.18
C GLU A 26 4.69 13.33 6.51
N ASP A 27 5.85 13.46 7.15
CA ASP A 27 6.37 14.75 7.58
C ASP A 27 6.88 15.60 6.41
N GLN A 28 7.38 14.98 5.36
CA GLN A 28 8.12 15.69 4.32
C GLN A 28 7.36 15.88 3.01
N LEU A 29 6.33 15.08 2.74
CA LEU A 29 5.54 15.25 1.54
C LEU A 29 4.54 16.40 1.72
N GLY A 30 4.33 17.16 0.65
CA GLY A 30 3.44 18.32 0.66
C GLY A 30 1.97 17.99 0.44
N ILE A 31 1.55 16.75 0.65
CA ILE A 31 0.18 16.29 0.50
C ILE A 31 -0.25 15.56 1.76
N PRO A 32 -1.58 15.41 1.99
CA PRO A 32 -2.05 14.60 3.12
C PRO A 32 -1.55 13.16 3.01
N VAL A 33 -1.11 12.61 4.13
CA VAL A 33 -0.64 11.21 4.21
C VAL A 33 -1.34 10.53 5.38
N ARG A 34 -1.86 9.33 5.15
CA ARG A 34 -2.38 8.47 6.20
C ARG A 34 -1.55 7.20 6.23
N ARG A 35 -1.00 6.88 7.40
CA ARG A 35 -0.31 5.61 7.64
C ARG A 35 -1.32 4.66 8.25
N MET A 36 -1.66 3.58 7.53
CA MET A 36 -2.56 2.57 8.08
C MET A 36 -1.79 1.45 8.75
N GLU A 37 -2.41 0.82 9.73
CA GLU A 37 -1.90 -0.39 10.34
C GLU A 37 -2.79 -1.57 9.91
N PHE A 38 -2.17 -2.65 9.44
CA PHE A 38 -2.94 -3.85 9.10
C PHE A 38 -3.58 -4.44 10.37
N PRO A 39 -4.80 -5.00 10.27
CA PRO A 39 -5.52 -5.51 11.43
C PRO A 39 -4.73 -6.49 12.29
N TYR A 40 -3.97 -7.42 11.69
CA TYR A 40 -3.20 -8.38 12.47
C TYR A 40 -2.21 -7.67 13.40
N ARG A 41 -1.59 -6.60 12.93
CA ARG A 41 -0.63 -5.83 13.72
C ARG A 41 -1.34 -5.06 14.84
N ALA A 42 -2.47 -4.44 14.51
CA ALA A 42 -3.28 -3.72 15.49
C ALA A 42 -3.78 -4.63 16.61
N GLU A 43 -4.00 -5.91 16.29
CA GLU A 43 -4.43 -6.93 17.26
C GLU A 43 -3.26 -7.56 18.02
N GLY A 44 -2.03 -7.11 17.78
CA GLY A 44 -0.85 -7.63 18.46
C GLY A 44 -0.33 -8.96 17.93
N ARG A 45 -0.84 -9.44 16.79
CA ARG A 45 -0.35 -10.67 16.17
C ARG A 45 0.91 -10.36 15.36
N LYS A 46 1.87 -11.28 15.38
CA LYS A 46 3.16 -11.08 14.70
C LYS A 46 3.12 -11.49 13.23
N ALA A 47 2.41 -12.55 12.91
CA ALA A 47 2.36 -13.07 11.55
C ALA A 47 1.28 -12.37 10.73
N PRO A 48 1.60 -11.92 9.50
CA PRO A 48 0.59 -11.31 8.64
C PRO A 48 -0.51 -12.29 8.28
N ASP A 49 -1.70 -11.75 8.06
CA ASP A 49 -2.79 -12.48 7.45
C ASP A 49 -2.44 -12.82 6.00
N ARG A 50 -3.22 -13.67 5.36
CA ARG A 50 -3.06 -13.99 3.94
C ARG A 50 -3.44 -12.79 3.09
N ALA A 51 -2.91 -12.76 1.86
CA ALA A 51 -3.07 -11.65 0.95
C ALA A 51 -4.53 -11.21 0.74
N PRO A 52 -5.53 -12.10 0.54
CA PRO A 52 -6.91 -11.64 0.36
C PRO A 52 -7.44 -10.79 1.51
N LYS A 53 -7.08 -11.13 2.73
CA LYS A 53 -7.51 -10.37 3.91
C LYS A 53 -6.80 -9.04 4.02
N LEU A 54 -5.51 -9.01 3.69
CA LEU A 54 -4.74 -7.76 3.67
C LEU A 54 -5.25 -6.82 2.57
N ILE A 55 -5.55 -7.37 1.40
CA ILE A 55 -6.13 -6.60 0.28
C ILE A 55 -7.47 -5.99 0.70
N ALA A 56 -8.34 -6.77 1.32
CA ALA A 56 -9.63 -6.27 1.79
C ALA A 56 -9.46 -5.11 2.77
N SER A 57 -8.49 -5.18 3.66
CA SER A 57 -8.25 -4.11 4.64
C SER A 57 -7.74 -2.83 3.97
N VAL A 58 -6.94 -2.93 2.90
CA VAL A 58 -6.50 -1.76 2.12
C VAL A 58 -7.70 -1.11 1.43
N ILE A 59 -8.56 -1.91 0.82
CA ILE A 59 -9.75 -1.40 0.13
C ILE A 59 -10.66 -0.66 1.11
N GLU A 60 -10.93 -1.25 2.27
CA GLU A 60 -11.75 -0.61 3.30
C GLU A 60 -11.15 0.70 3.78
N GLU A 61 -9.85 0.71 4.05
CA GLU A 61 -9.17 1.91 4.52
C GLU A 61 -9.13 3.00 3.44
N ALA A 62 -8.97 2.61 2.18
CA ALA A 62 -9.01 3.55 1.07
C ALA A 62 -10.36 4.28 1.01
N GLU A 63 -11.46 3.55 1.19
CA GLU A 63 -12.78 4.14 1.20
C GLU A 63 -12.97 5.11 2.36
N ARG A 64 -12.52 4.74 3.55
CA ARG A 64 -12.58 5.61 4.73
C ARG A 64 -11.74 6.87 4.56
N TYR A 65 -10.52 6.71 4.07
CA TYR A 65 -9.62 7.85 3.89
C TYR A 65 -10.16 8.81 2.82
N ALA A 66 -10.64 8.28 1.71
CA ALA A 66 -11.25 9.10 0.67
C ALA A 66 -12.46 9.86 1.23
N SER A 67 -13.30 9.20 2.01
CA SER A 67 -14.44 9.83 2.66
C SER A 67 -14.00 10.97 3.59
N ASP A 68 -12.96 10.73 4.39
CA ASP A 68 -12.44 11.74 5.32
C ASP A 68 -11.88 12.97 4.58
N LEU A 69 -11.28 12.74 3.41
CA LEU A 69 -10.73 13.83 2.58
C LEU A 69 -11.79 14.49 1.67
N GLY A 70 -12.97 13.88 1.55
CA GLY A 70 -14.00 14.37 0.65
C GLY A 70 -13.68 14.12 -0.82
N CYS A 71 -13.03 13.00 -1.16
CA CYS A 71 -12.66 12.67 -2.54
C CYS A 71 -13.00 11.21 -2.85
N ASP A 72 -12.78 10.80 -4.11
CA ASP A 72 -12.89 9.42 -4.55
C ASP A 72 -11.58 8.66 -4.29
N PRO A 73 -11.63 7.33 -4.03
CA PRO A 73 -10.41 6.52 -3.99
C PRO A 73 -9.52 6.66 -5.23
N ALA A 74 -10.11 6.93 -6.39
CA ALA A 74 -9.37 7.15 -7.64
C ALA A 74 -8.42 8.36 -7.57
N GLU A 75 -8.64 9.26 -6.61
CA GLU A 75 -7.78 10.44 -6.42
C GLU A 75 -6.67 10.19 -5.40
N LEU A 76 -6.63 9.00 -4.79
CA LEU A 76 -5.59 8.64 -3.84
C LEU A 76 -4.42 7.96 -4.52
N ALA A 77 -3.22 8.26 -4.04
CA ALA A 77 -2.06 7.42 -4.30
C ALA A 77 -1.94 6.42 -3.16
N PHE A 78 -1.37 5.27 -3.48
CA PHE A 78 -1.11 4.21 -2.50
C PHE A 78 0.37 3.91 -2.50
N GLY A 79 0.89 3.53 -1.35
CA GLY A 79 2.28 3.15 -1.27
C GLY A 79 2.51 2.25 -0.08
N GLY A 80 3.65 1.58 -0.10
CA GLY A 80 3.99 0.73 1.02
C GLY A 80 5.38 0.19 0.94
N ARG A 81 5.87 -0.20 2.11
CA ARG A 81 7.17 -0.81 2.24
C ARG A 81 7.03 -2.32 2.17
N SER A 82 7.83 -2.96 1.31
CA SER A 82 7.90 -4.41 1.19
C SER A 82 6.50 -5.03 1.00
N MET A 83 6.04 -5.88 1.91
CA MET A 83 4.72 -6.52 1.84
C MET A 83 3.59 -5.51 1.61
N GLY A 84 3.60 -4.39 2.32
CA GLY A 84 2.55 -3.39 2.20
C GLY A 84 2.39 -2.88 0.78
N GLY A 85 3.50 -2.55 0.11
CA GLY A 85 3.47 -2.13 -1.29
C GLY A 85 2.94 -3.21 -2.21
N ARG A 86 3.37 -4.46 -1.99
CA ARG A 86 2.88 -5.59 -2.77
C ARG A 86 1.36 -5.73 -2.62
N ILE A 87 0.83 -5.64 -1.41
CA ILE A 87 -0.61 -5.73 -1.17
C ILE A 87 -1.36 -4.59 -1.85
N CYS A 88 -0.83 -3.36 -1.78
CA CYS A 88 -1.44 -2.22 -2.49
C CYS A 88 -1.49 -2.47 -4.00
N SER A 89 -0.39 -2.96 -4.59
CA SER A 89 -0.35 -3.23 -6.02
C SER A 89 -1.34 -4.33 -6.42
N MET A 90 -1.51 -5.35 -5.57
CA MET A 90 -2.49 -6.41 -5.81
C MET A 90 -3.92 -5.88 -5.73
N ALA A 91 -4.21 -5.03 -4.75
CA ALA A 91 -5.54 -4.42 -4.61
C ALA A 91 -5.90 -3.60 -5.86
N ILE A 92 -4.95 -2.80 -6.36
CA ILE A 92 -5.15 -2.00 -7.56
C ILE A 92 -5.36 -2.91 -8.79
N ALA A 93 -4.55 -3.95 -8.91
CA ALA A 93 -4.69 -4.91 -10.01
C ALA A 93 -6.05 -5.63 -9.99
N GLU A 94 -6.65 -5.80 -8.82
CA GLU A 94 -7.97 -6.41 -8.66
C GLU A 94 -9.12 -5.42 -8.84
N GLY A 95 -8.82 -4.15 -9.12
CA GLY A 95 -9.85 -3.17 -9.44
C GLY A 95 -9.97 -1.99 -8.51
N LEU A 96 -9.15 -1.87 -7.46
CA LEU A 96 -9.18 -0.67 -6.61
C LEU A 96 -8.75 0.53 -7.44
N PRO A 97 -9.62 1.55 -7.60
CA PRO A 97 -9.22 2.75 -8.31
C PRO A 97 -8.11 3.48 -7.57
N ALA A 98 -7.16 4.02 -8.31
CA ALA A 98 -6.01 4.71 -7.71
C ALA A 98 -5.43 5.72 -8.70
N ALA A 99 -4.82 6.79 -8.17
CA ALA A 99 -4.10 7.76 -8.97
C ALA A 99 -2.67 7.28 -9.31
N ALA A 100 -2.04 6.55 -8.39
CA ALA A 100 -0.67 6.07 -8.54
C ALA A 100 -0.34 5.08 -7.43
N VAL A 101 0.78 4.35 -7.58
CA VAL A 101 1.30 3.49 -6.52
C VAL A 101 2.81 3.65 -6.38
N VAL A 102 3.28 3.68 -5.13
CA VAL A 102 4.71 3.78 -4.79
C VAL A 102 5.12 2.50 -4.07
N LEU A 103 6.08 1.80 -4.62
CA LEU A 103 6.51 0.49 -4.15
C LEU A 103 7.92 0.59 -3.58
N LEU A 104 8.02 0.64 -2.25
CA LEU A 104 9.28 0.78 -1.54
C LEU A 104 9.79 -0.61 -1.17
N SER A 105 10.99 -0.96 -1.68
CA SER A 105 11.61 -2.27 -1.42
C SER A 105 10.67 -3.42 -1.76
N TYR A 106 10.15 -3.46 -2.98
CA TYR A 106 9.20 -4.48 -3.41
C TYR A 106 9.79 -5.90 -3.27
N PRO A 107 9.08 -6.83 -2.59
CA PRO A 107 9.58 -8.18 -2.39
C PRO A 107 9.30 -9.04 -3.64
N LEU A 108 10.21 -9.01 -4.61
CA LEU A 108 10.03 -9.70 -5.90
C LEU A 108 9.82 -11.20 -5.75
N HIS A 109 10.35 -11.81 -4.70
CA HIS A 109 10.20 -13.24 -4.44
C HIS A 109 10.21 -13.52 -2.94
N PRO A 110 9.67 -14.67 -2.50
CA PRO A 110 9.78 -15.08 -1.11
C PRO A 110 11.25 -15.33 -0.72
N PRO A 111 11.61 -15.15 0.54
CA PRO A 111 12.98 -15.44 1.00
C PRO A 111 13.39 -16.87 0.62
N GLY A 112 14.58 -17.00 0.01
CA GLY A 112 15.13 -18.29 -0.37
C GLY A 112 14.53 -18.93 -1.62
N LYS A 113 13.61 -18.23 -2.31
CA LYS A 113 12.94 -18.77 -3.51
C LYS A 113 12.97 -17.75 -4.65
N PRO A 114 14.16 -17.42 -5.19
CA PRO A 114 14.30 -16.38 -6.21
C PRO A 114 13.57 -16.70 -7.53
N GLU A 115 13.26 -17.97 -7.79
CA GLU A 115 12.53 -18.41 -8.98
C GLU A 115 11.02 -18.12 -8.89
N ARG A 116 10.50 -17.80 -7.70
CA ARG A 116 9.07 -17.55 -7.48
C ARG A 116 8.78 -16.06 -7.49
N LEU A 117 8.79 -15.46 -8.68
CA LEU A 117 8.54 -14.03 -8.82
C LEU A 117 7.09 -13.68 -8.48
N ARG A 118 6.92 -12.55 -7.79
CA ARG A 118 5.62 -12.04 -7.35
C ARG A 118 5.17 -10.90 -8.24
N ILE A 119 5.07 -11.17 -9.54
CA ILE A 119 4.81 -10.15 -10.55
C ILE A 119 3.64 -10.49 -11.48
N GLU A 120 2.89 -11.57 -11.22
CA GLU A 120 1.82 -12.04 -12.11
C GLU A 120 0.73 -10.98 -12.32
N HIS A 121 0.50 -10.15 -11.32
CA HIS A 121 -0.53 -9.11 -11.39
C HIS A 121 -0.05 -7.82 -12.07
N PHE A 122 1.23 -7.67 -12.34
CA PHE A 122 1.77 -6.43 -12.92
C PHE A 122 1.11 -6.01 -14.23
N PRO A 123 0.78 -6.92 -15.17
CA PRO A 123 0.08 -6.49 -16.38
C PRO A 123 -1.28 -5.83 -16.13
N ALA A 124 -1.93 -6.14 -15.00
CA ALA A 124 -3.19 -5.52 -14.61
C ALA A 124 -3.01 -4.23 -13.81
N LEU A 125 -1.77 -3.83 -13.54
CA LEU A 125 -1.45 -2.64 -12.77
C LEU A 125 -1.41 -1.42 -13.70
N ALA A 126 -2.58 -0.89 -14.04
CA ALA A 126 -2.75 0.13 -15.08
C ALA A 126 -2.69 1.56 -14.53
N VAL A 127 -1.83 1.82 -13.56
CA VAL A 127 -1.64 3.16 -12.98
C VAL A 127 -0.16 3.50 -12.97
N PRO A 128 0.21 4.79 -12.90
CA PRO A 128 1.61 5.19 -12.73
C PRO A 128 2.19 4.51 -11.49
N SER A 129 3.33 3.84 -11.67
CA SER A 129 3.95 3.04 -10.62
C SER A 129 5.41 3.44 -10.45
N LEU A 130 5.80 3.75 -9.22
CA LEU A 130 7.17 4.10 -8.88
C LEU A 130 7.76 3.00 -8.00
N PHE A 131 8.85 2.40 -8.44
CA PHE A 131 9.60 1.42 -7.67
C PHE A 131 10.84 2.08 -7.08
N VAL A 132 11.03 1.92 -5.80
CA VAL A 132 12.18 2.49 -5.08
C VAL A 132 12.92 1.40 -4.32
#